data_0aaea8d28965e55ac4ae67d201a74fef
#
_entry.id   0aaea8d28965e55ac4ae67d201a74fef
#
_cell.length_a   1.000
_cell.length_b   1.000
_cell.length_c   1.000
_cell.angle_alpha   90.00
_cell.angle_beta   90.00
_cell.angle_gamma   90.00
#
_symmetry.space_group_name_H-M   'P 1'
#
loop_
_entity.id
_entity.type
_entity.pdbx_description
1 polymer ?
#
loop_
_entity_poly.entity_id
_entity_poly.type
_entity_poly.pdbx_seq_one_letter_code
_entity_poly.pdbx_strand_id
1 'polypeptide(L)'
;MSHIKNYLYQVVEIANSLDCVEIERMANILADVRKRGGRLFFLGVGGSAADCSHAVNDFRKLCVIEAYSPVDNVAELTARTNDEGWDTVFAEWLRTSNANANDAVCVFSVGGGDVVRNISPNIVVALDEAKARI
;
A
#
# COMPACT_ATOMS: atom_id res chain seq x y z
N MET A 1 -11.72 -4.35 -34.24
CA MET A 1 -11.99 -3.22 -33.33
C MET A 1 -10.68 -2.45 -33.18
N SER A 2 -10.68 -1.10 -33.10
CA SER A 2 -9.42 -0.40 -32.87
C SER A 2 -8.86 -0.72 -31.48
N HIS A 3 -7.56 -0.63 -31.30
CA HIS A 3 -6.89 -0.87 -29.99
C HIS A 3 -7.54 -0.06 -28.87
N ILE A 4 -7.82 1.22 -29.10
CA ILE A 4 -8.44 2.12 -28.14
C ILE A 4 -9.84 1.61 -27.72
N LYS A 5 -10.67 1.21 -28.69
CA LYS A 5 -12.01 0.69 -28.37
C LYS A 5 -11.96 -0.60 -27.55
N ASN A 6 -11.01 -1.48 -27.89
CA ASN A 6 -10.82 -2.73 -27.15
C ASN A 6 -10.34 -2.45 -25.71
N TYR A 7 -9.41 -1.53 -25.53
CA TYR A 7 -8.94 -1.10 -24.21
C TYR A 7 -10.09 -0.55 -23.36
N LEU A 8 -10.88 0.38 -23.89
CA LEU A 8 -12.02 0.95 -23.17
C LEU A 8 -13.08 -0.10 -22.82
N TYR A 9 -13.32 -1.05 -23.71
CA TYR A 9 -14.23 -2.18 -23.42
C TYR A 9 -13.71 -3.00 -22.25
N GLN A 10 -12.43 -3.36 -22.22
CA GLN A 10 -11.81 -4.09 -21.11
C GLN A 10 -11.89 -3.32 -19.80
N VAL A 11 -11.70 -1.99 -19.80
CA VAL A 11 -11.86 -1.16 -18.60
C VAL A 11 -13.27 -1.27 -18.03
N VAL A 12 -14.28 -1.21 -18.88
CA VAL A 12 -15.68 -1.35 -18.45
C VAL A 12 -15.96 -2.76 -17.90
N GLU A 13 -15.43 -3.81 -18.55
CA GLU A 13 -15.58 -5.18 -18.07
C GLU A 13 -14.95 -5.37 -16.69
N ILE A 14 -13.72 -4.86 -16.49
CA ILE A 14 -13.03 -4.91 -15.20
C ILE A 14 -13.86 -4.17 -14.15
N ALA A 15 -14.31 -2.95 -14.43
CA ALA A 15 -15.11 -2.16 -13.49
C ALA A 15 -16.40 -2.89 -13.06
N ASN A 16 -17.09 -3.54 -14.01
CA ASN A 16 -18.31 -4.30 -13.72
C ASN A 16 -18.05 -5.63 -12.97
N SER A 17 -16.81 -6.14 -12.99
CA SER A 17 -16.42 -7.37 -12.31
C SER A 17 -15.90 -7.17 -10.90
N LEU A 18 -15.76 -5.91 -10.45
CA LEU A 18 -15.27 -5.61 -9.09
C LEU A 18 -16.26 -6.14 -8.03
N ASP A 19 -15.70 -6.77 -7.01
CA ASP A 19 -16.49 -7.23 -5.87
C ASP A 19 -16.80 -6.05 -4.93
N CYS A 20 -18.02 -5.52 -5.05
CA CYS A 20 -18.48 -4.40 -4.23
C CYS A 20 -18.52 -4.75 -2.73
N VAL A 21 -18.75 -6.01 -2.36
CA VAL A 21 -18.77 -6.43 -0.95
C VAL A 21 -17.37 -6.33 -0.33
N GLU A 22 -16.35 -6.77 -1.06
CA GLU A 22 -14.96 -6.63 -0.58
C GLU A 22 -14.51 -5.16 -0.53
N ILE A 23 -14.97 -4.32 -1.46
CA ILE A 23 -14.69 -2.88 -1.41
C ILE A 23 -15.36 -2.24 -0.18
N GLU A 24 -16.62 -2.57 0.11
CA GLU A 24 -17.31 -2.09 1.33
C GLU A 24 -16.64 -2.59 2.60
N ARG A 25 -16.20 -3.85 2.60
CA ARG A 25 -15.43 -4.41 3.72
C ARG A 25 -14.13 -3.65 3.96
N MET A 26 -13.38 -3.34 2.91
CA MET A 26 -12.18 -2.52 3.00
C MET A 26 -12.50 -1.13 3.57
N ALA A 27 -13.53 -0.47 3.08
CA ALA A 27 -13.96 0.84 3.58
C ALA A 27 -14.32 0.81 5.07
N ASN A 28 -14.98 -0.25 5.54
CA ASN A 28 -15.30 -0.44 6.96
C ASN A 28 -14.04 -0.64 7.82
N ILE A 29 -13.05 -1.41 7.34
CA ILE A 29 -11.77 -1.57 8.03
C ILE A 29 -11.07 -0.20 8.20
N LEU A 30 -11.04 0.61 7.16
CA LEU A 30 -10.43 1.95 7.21
C LEU A 30 -11.19 2.88 8.17
N ALA A 31 -12.53 2.80 8.19
CA ALA A 31 -13.35 3.55 9.15
C ALA A 31 -13.08 3.12 10.60
N ASP A 32 -12.85 1.84 10.84
CA ASP A 32 -12.53 1.32 12.17
C ASP A 32 -11.11 1.70 12.61
N VAL A 33 -10.13 1.76 11.69
CA VAL A 33 -8.80 2.34 11.98
C VAL A 33 -8.96 3.77 12.49
N ARG A 34 -9.77 4.59 11.80
CA ARG A 34 -10.04 5.96 12.23
C ARG A 34 -10.67 6.02 13.63
N LYS A 35 -11.67 5.19 13.92
CA LYS A 35 -12.38 5.17 15.20
C LYS A 35 -11.46 4.84 16.38
N ARG A 36 -10.52 3.93 16.18
CA ARG A 36 -9.56 3.51 17.20
C ARG A 36 -8.31 4.37 17.29
N GLY A 37 -8.21 5.45 16.48
CA GLY A 37 -7.05 6.34 16.45
C GLY A 37 -5.80 5.68 15.87
N GLY A 38 -5.96 4.69 15.02
CA GLY A 38 -4.86 4.02 14.33
C GLY A 38 -4.39 4.80 13.10
N ARG A 39 -3.29 4.35 12.52
CA ARG A 39 -2.63 4.95 11.36
C ARG A 39 -2.77 4.06 10.14
N LEU A 40 -2.65 4.66 8.95
CA LEU A 40 -2.57 3.95 7.69
C LEU A 40 -1.14 4.04 7.13
N PHE A 41 -0.60 2.91 6.72
CA PHE A 41 0.69 2.83 6.06
C PHE A 41 0.51 2.36 4.62
N PHE A 42 0.85 3.22 3.66
CA PHE A 42 0.70 2.94 2.24
C PHE A 42 2.03 2.51 1.64
N LEU A 43 2.07 1.31 1.07
CA LEU A 43 3.26 0.71 0.47
C LEU A 43 3.05 0.52 -1.03
N GLY A 44 4.03 0.94 -1.81
CA GLY A 44 4.01 0.80 -3.27
C GLY A 44 5.37 1.09 -3.88
N VAL A 45 5.56 0.64 -5.12
CA VAL A 45 6.81 0.80 -5.87
C VAL A 45 6.53 1.43 -7.22
N GLY A 46 7.39 2.34 -7.68
CA GLY A 46 7.24 3.01 -8.97
C GLY A 46 5.99 3.89 -9.04
N GLY A 47 5.14 3.70 -10.05
CA GLY A 47 3.86 4.42 -10.18
C GLY A 47 2.97 4.25 -8.95
N SER A 48 2.90 3.04 -8.41
CA SER A 48 2.15 2.76 -7.18
C SER A 48 2.70 3.51 -5.96
N ALA A 49 3.98 3.84 -5.91
CA ALA A 49 4.53 4.71 -4.87
C ALA A 49 3.98 6.14 -4.96
N ALA A 50 3.83 6.67 -6.18
CA ALA A 50 3.20 7.98 -6.39
C ALA A 50 1.72 7.97 -5.96
N ASP A 51 1.00 6.89 -6.27
CA ASP A 51 -0.38 6.69 -5.82
C ASP A 51 -0.45 6.60 -4.27
N CYS A 52 0.53 5.96 -3.62
CA CYS A 52 0.63 5.94 -2.15
C CYS A 52 0.78 7.35 -1.57
N SER A 53 1.69 8.17 -2.10
CA SER A 53 1.87 9.56 -1.64
C SER A 53 0.60 10.39 -1.84
N HIS A 54 -0.12 10.18 -2.95
CA HIS A 54 -1.41 10.81 -3.17
C HIS A 54 -2.46 10.35 -2.15
N ALA A 55 -2.56 9.04 -1.92
CA ALA A 55 -3.48 8.48 -0.92
C ALA A 55 -3.20 9.02 0.49
N VAL A 56 -1.93 9.11 0.89
CA VAL A 56 -1.53 9.73 2.19
C VAL A 56 -2.13 11.13 2.33
N ASN A 57 -2.00 11.98 1.29
CA ASN A 57 -2.60 13.32 1.30
C ASN A 57 -4.13 13.26 1.49
N ASP A 58 -4.81 12.41 0.74
CA ASP A 58 -6.28 12.35 0.76
C ASP A 58 -6.82 11.80 2.07
N PHE A 59 -6.23 10.72 2.59
CA PHE A 59 -6.66 10.15 3.87
C PHE A 59 -6.42 11.13 5.03
N ARG A 60 -5.30 11.85 5.02
CA ARG A 60 -5.03 12.90 6.03
C ARG A 60 -5.98 14.07 5.91
N LYS A 61 -6.16 14.61 4.70
CA LYS A 61 -6.89 15.85 4.47
C LYS A 61 -8.40 15.67 4.49
N LEU A 62 -8.91 14.61 3.85
CA LEU A 62 -10.34 14.40 3.65
C LEU A 62 -10.95 13.46 4.68
N CYS A 63 -10.24 12.39 5.06
CA CYS A 63 -10.74 11.38 5.98
C CYS A 63 -10.35 11.63 7.44
N VAL A 64 -9.41 12.57 7.69
CA VAL A 64 -8.86 12.85 9.03
C VAL A 64 -8.32 11.57 9.68
N ILE A 65 -7.56 10.80 8.91
CA ILE A 65 -6.84 9.61 9.38
C ILE A 65 -5.34 9.88 9.26
N GLU A 66 -4.60 9.61 10.29
CA GLU A 66 -3.14 9.68 10.26
C GLU A 66 -2.61 8.64 9.26
N ALA A 67 -1.88 9.07 8.25
CA ALA A 67 -1.41 8.22 7.17
C ALA A 67 0.01 8.59 6.74
N TYR A 68 0.79 7.58 6.31
CA TYR A 68 2.19 7.71 5.92
C TYR A 68 2.55 6.75 4.80
N SER A 69 3.60 7.10 4.06
CA SER A 69 4.26 6.19 3.12
C SER A 69 5.78 6.27 3.27
N PRO A 70 6.51 5.14 3.27
CA PRO A 70 7.97 5.14 3.37
C PRO A 70 8.66 5.85 2.22
N VAL A 71 7.99 6.00 1.07
CA VAL A 71 8.55 6.67 -0.11
C VAL A 71 8.54 8.20 -0.01
N ASP A 72 7.83 8.77 0.96
CA ASP A 72 7.76 10.22 1.16
C ASP A 72 9.02 10.79 1.82
N ASN A 73 9.82 9.95 2.49
CA ASN A 73 11.12 10.31 3.04
C ASN A 73 12.25 9.72 2.18
N VAL A 74 12.68 10.45 1.18
CA VAL A 74 13.72 9.99 0.25
C VAL A 74 15.05 9.71 0.95
N ALA A 75 15.38 10.41 2.02
CA ALA A 75 16.62 10.20 2.75
C ALA A 75 16.63 8.85 3.47
N GLU A 76 15.57 8.51 4.19
CA GLU A 76 15.42 7.21 4.86
C GLU A 76 15.34 6.07 3.83
N LEU A 77 14.52 6.23 2.78
CA LEU A 77 14.38 5.25 1.72
C LEU A 77 15.71 4.88 1.09
N THR A 78 16.53 5.89 0.75
CA THR A 78 17.81 5.67 0.08
C THR A 78 18.88 5.15 1.02
N ALA A 79 18.93 5.60 2.27
CA ALA A 79 19.85 5.09 3.28
C ALA A 79 19.59 3.61 3.56
N ARG A 80 18.35 3.23 3.86
CA ARG A 80 17.98 1.81 4.08
C ARG A 80 18.26 0.93 2.86
N THR A 81 17.96 1.44 1.66
CA THR A 81 18.28 0.70 0.42
C THR A 81 19.76 0.43 0.29
N ASN A 82 20.62 1.41 0.62
CA ASN A 82 22.08 1.30 0.54
C ASN A 82 22.65 0.37 1.62
N ASP A 83 22.16 0.47 2.83
CA ASP A 83 22.76 -0.15 4.01
C ASP A 83 22.16 -1.54 4.33
N GLU A 84 20.87 -1.71 4.12
CA GLU A 84 20.10 -2.90 4.51
C GLU A 84 19.55 -3.68 3.31
N GLY A 85 19.53 -3.06 2.12
CA GLY A 85 19.02 -3.64 0.88
C GLY A 85 17.56 -3.32 0.60
N TRP A 86 17.22 -3.32 -0.69
CA TRP A 86 15.90 -2.96 -1.18
C TRP A 86 14.77 -3.87 -0.66
N ASP A 87 15.07 -5.13 -0.43
CA ASP A 87 14.07 -6.13 -0.05
C ASP A 87 13.49 -5.90 1.35
N THR A 88 14.27 -5.29 2.24
CA THR A 88 13.90 -5.08 3.64
C THR A 88 13.36 -3.70 3.94
N VAL A 89 13.51 -2.75 3.01
CA VAL A 89 13.30 -1.32 3.26
C VAL A 89 11.93 -0.98 3.87
N PHE A 90 10.87 -1.59 3.42
CA PHE A 90 9.53 -1.32 3.93
C PHE A 90 9.23 -2.02 5.26
N ALA A 91 9.77 -3.21 5.45
CA ALA A 91 9.63 -3.94 6.71
C ALA A 91 10.36 -3.21 7.85
N GLU A 92 11.61 -2.78 7.61
CA GLU A 92 12.37 -2.03 8.60
C GLU A 92 11.73 -0.66 8.90
N TRP A 93 11.14 -0.03 7.87
CA TRP A 93 10.40 1.20 8.07
C TRP A 93 9.16 0.98 8.95
N LEU A 94 8.40 -0.11 8.76
CA LEU A 94 7.26 -0.47 9.62
C LEU A 94 7.70 -0.74 11.07
N ARG A 95 8.85 -1.39 11.26
CA ARG A 95 9.44 -1.64 12.59
C ARG A 95 9.76 -0.33 13.30
N THR A 96 10.46 0.56 12.62
CA THR A 96 10.86 1.87 13.17
C THR A 96 9.65 2.75 13.45
N SER A 97 8.60 2.63 12.63
CA SER A 97 7.32 3.32 12.84
C SER A 97 6.50 2.75 14.01
N ASN A 98 6.98 1.67 14.66
CA ASN A 98 6.26 0.98 15.72
C ASN A 98 4.82 0.61 15.30
N ALA A 99 4.69 0.05 14.09
CA ALA A 99 3.40 -0.42 13.59
C ALA A 99 2.80 -1.43 14.57
N ASN A 100 1.51 -1.35 14.84
CA ASN A 100 0.84 -2.13 15.87
C ASN A 100 -0.62 -2.43 15.51
N ALA A 101 -1.31 -3.22 16.30
CA ALA A 101 -2.67 -3.71 16.07
C ALA A 101 -3.77 -2.63 15.90
N ASN A 102 -3.47 -1.36 16.18
CA ASN A 102 -4.40 -0.27 15.87
C ASN A 102 -4.26 0.25 14.44
N ASP A 103 -3.15 -0.07 13.78
CA ASP A 103 -2.83 0.44 12.45
C ASP A 103 -3.41 -0.45 11.35
N ALA A 104 -3.23 -0.05 10.09
CA ALA A 104 -3.43 -0.90 8.93
C ALA A 104 -2.40 -0.59 7.84
N VAL A 105 -2.07 -1.61 7.05
CA VAL A 105 -1.21 -1.50 5.88
C VAL A 105 -2.05 -1.63 4.62
N CYS A 106 -1.91 -0.67 3.72
CA CYS A 106 -2.49 -0.68 2.38
C CYS A 106 -1.38 -0.84 1.35
N VAL A 107 -1.50 -1.81 0.46
CA VAL A 107 -0.51 -2.06 -0.59
C VAL A 107 -1.10 -1.75 -1.95
N PHE A 108 -0.42 -0.89 -2.71
CA PHE A 108 -0.71 -0.67 -4.13
C PHE A 108 0.34 -1.40 -4.95
N SER A 109 -0.08 -2.47 -5.64
CA SER A 109 0.84 -3.29 -6.42
C SER A 109 0.12 -3.98 -7.57
N VAL A 110 0.63 -3.83 -8.78
CA VAL A 110 0.12 -4.52 -9.96
C VAL A 110 0.42 -6.02 -9.90
N GLY A 111 1.59 -6.40 -9.42
CA GLY A 111 2.05 -7.80 -9.35
C GLY A 111 1.76 -8.50 -8.01
N GLY A 112 1.33 -7.77 -6.99
CA GLY A 112 1.01 -8.30 -5.66
C GLY A 112 2.18 -8.81 -4.82
N GLY A 113 3.37 -8.94 -5.42
CA GLY A 113 4.53 -9.58 -4.83
C GLY A 113 4.54 -11.11 -5.04
N ASP A 114 5.70 -11.67 -5.35
CA ASP A 114 5.90 -13.11 -5.54
C ASP A 114 7.35 -13.47 -5.21
N VAL A 115 7.56 -14.23 -4.15
CA VAL A 115 8.89 -14.64 -3.68
C VAL A 115 9.57 -15.56 -4.70
N VAL A 116 8.82 -16.48 -5.31
CA VAL A 116 9.36 -17.49 -6.22
C VAL A 116 9.88 -16.83 -7.51
N ARG A 117 9.15 -15.85 -8.01
CA ARG A 117 9.52 -15.07 -9.22
C ARG A 117 10.34 -13.83 -8.92
N ASN A 118 10.66 -13.58 -7.66
CA ASN A 118 11.35 -12.37 -7.21
C ASN A 118 10.67 -11.06 -7.67
N ILE A 119 9.32 -11.03 -7.60
CA ILE A 119 8.53 -9.84 -7.93
C ILE A 119 8.23 -9.08 -6.63
N SER A 120 8.71 -7.84 -6.54
CA SER A 120 8.51 -6.94 -5.39
C SER A 120 8.76 -7.61 -4.03
N PRO A 121 9.94 -8.20 -3.78
CA PRO A 121 10.25 -8.88 -2.53
C PRO A 121 10.10 -7.95 -1.32
N ASN A 122 10.36 -6.66 -1.46
CA ASN A 122 10.14 -5.65 -0.44
C ASN A 122 8.68 -5.56 0.04
N ILE A 123 7.72 -5.73 -0.87
CA ILE A 123 6.28 -5.80 -0.51
C ILE A 123 5.99 -7.09 0.26
N VAL A 124 6.54 -8.22 -0.18
CA VAL A 124 6.32 -9.51 0.50
C VAL A 124 6.86 -9.48 1.91
N VAL A 125 8.12 -9.06 2.10
CA VAL A 125 8.75 -8.97 3.42
C VAL A 125 8.00 -7.98 4.33
N ALA A 126 7.51 -6.88 3.78
CA ALA A 126 6.71 -5.91 4.54
C ALA A 126 5.35 -6.46 4.95
N LEU A 127 4.69 -7.26 4.10
CA LEU A 127 3.42 -7.91 4.45
C LEU A 127 3.58 -8.96 5.54
N ASP A 128 4.69 -9.71 5.54
CA ASP A 128 4.98 -10.67 6.61
C ASP A 128 5.28 -9.95 7.94
N GLU A 129 6.00 -8.83 7.89
CA GLU A 129 6.20 -7.97 9.07
C GLU A 129 4.88 -7.37 9.57
N ALA A 130 4.02 -6.90 8.67
CA ALA A 130 2.71 -6.35 9.03
C ALA A 130 1.83 -7.39 9.72
N LYS A 131 1.73 -8.62 9.19
CA LYS A 131 0.97 -9.73 9.81
C LYS A 131 1.43 -10.07 11.22
N ALA A 132 2.71 -9.83 11.54
CA ALA A 132 3.26 -10.11 12.86
C ALA A 132 2.95 -9.00 13.88
N ARG A 133 2.53 -7.81 13.44
CA ARG A 133 2.36 -6.62 14.29
C ARG A 133 0.95 -6.06 14.33
N ILE A 134 0.24 -6.19 13.21
CA ILE A 134 -1.08 -5.62 12.93
C ILE A 134 -2.12 -6.75 12.86
#